data_a8ff3751381adba107e8011484cb2c2e
#
_entry.id   a8ff3751381adba107e8011484cb2c2e
#
_cell.length_a   1.000
_cell.length_b   1.000
_cell.length_c   1.000
_cell.angle_alpha   90.00
_cell.angle_beta   90.00
_cell.angle_gamma   90.00
#
_symmetry.space_group_name_H-M   'P 1'
#
loop_
_entity.id
_entity.type
_entity.pdbx_description
1 polymer ?
#
loop_
_entity_poly.entity_id
_entity_poly.type
_entity_poly.pdbx_seq_one_letter_code
_entity_poly.pdbx_strand_id
1 'polypeptide(L)'
;MLRVRQRKEAIPLATTHGPVVLLNASYEPHDVVSFPHAVRMLFRGVAVVHEADEDRTIGPHPWPKVLRLVRYVVASWMYRPAAYGREAVLRRDQRRCAYCGAHADTIDHLVPRSRGGTWTWLNTVAACGRCNSRKGNRTPREAGMRLRFEPWVPTRIEVTAWGQRR
;
A
#
# COMPACT_ATOMS: atom_id res chain seq x y z
N MET A 1 18.25 53.42 -5.76
CA MET A 1 18.94 52.23 -5.24
C MET A 1 17.92 51.21 -4.78
N LEU A 2 17.56 50.27 -5.65
CA LEU A 2 16.64 49.17 -5.34
C LEU A 2 17.45 47.95 -4.87
N ARG A 3 17.23 47.56 -3.60
CA ARG A 3 17.79 46.29 -3.06
C ARG A 3 16.94 45.13 -3.57
N VAL A 4 17.48 44.34 -4.49
CA VAL A 4 16.94 43.07 -4.90
C VAL A 4 17.14 42.06 -3.75
N ARG A 5 16.05 41.66 -3.09
CA ARG A 5 16.06 40.54 -2.14
C ARG A 5 16.17 39.25 -2.96
N GLN A 6 17.33 38.63 -2.95
CA GLN A 6 17.51 37.26 -3.43
C GLN A 6 16.69 36.34 -2.51
N ARG A 7 15.64 35.72 -3.07
CA ARG A 7 15.00 34.56 -2.47
C ARG A 7 16.02 33.42 -2.50
N LYS A 8 16.45 32.98 -1.33
CA LYS A 8 17.13 31.69 -1.19
C LYS A 8 16.12 30.62 -1.62
N GLU A 9 16.28 30.11 -2.82
CA GLU A 9 15.62 28.86 -3.23
C GLU A 9 16.10 27.76 -2.30
N ALA A 10 15.16 27.21 -1.51
CA ALA A 10 15.39 26.02 -0.73
C ALA A 10 15.59 24.87 -1.74
N ILE A 11 16.81 24.37 -1.86
CA ILE A 11 17.14 23.14 -2.59
C ILE A 11 16.26 22.04 -1.95
N PRO A 12 15.37 21.38 -2.70
CA PRO A 12 14.67 20.23 -2.19
C PRO A 12 15.73 19.16 -1.91
N LEU A 13 15.97 18.86 -0.64
CA LEU A 13 16.71 17.67 -0.23
C LEU A 13 15.96 16.47 -0.82
N ALA A 14 16.41 16.03 -2.00
CA ALA A 14 16.00 14.76 -2.54
C ALA A 14 16.30 13.72 -1.46
N THR A 15 15.24 13.12 -0.92
CA THR A 15 15.34 12.08 0.10
C THR A 15 15.97 10.84 -0.55
N THR A 16 17.31 10.76 -0.48
CA THR A 16 18.13 9.65 -0.98
C THR A 16 17.92 8.36 -0.16
N HIS A 17 16.91 8.33 0.70
CA HIS A 17 16.67 7.25 1.65
C HIS A 17 15.27 6.70 1.44
N GLY A 18 15.20 5.40 1.11
CA GLY A 18 13.94 4.69 1.00
C GLY A 18 13.15 4.64 2.33
N PRO A 19 11.88 4.23 2.26
CA PRO A 19 11.09 3.99 3.46
C PRO A 19 11.67 2.82 4.27
N VAL A 20 11.47 2.86 5.59
CA VAL A 20 11.91 1.84 6.54
C VAL A 20 10.69 1.07 7.03
N VAL A 21 10.76 -0.26 6.96
CA VAL A 21 9.70 -1.13 7.50
C VAL A 21 9.79 -1.13 9.02
N LEU A 22 8.65 -0.98 9.69
CA LEU A 22 8.53 -1.05 11.13
C LEU A 22 7.77 -2.31 11.54
N LEU A 23 8.40 -3.16 12.31
CA LEU A 23 7.78 -4.31 12.95
C LEU A 23 7.32 -3.96 14.36
N ASN A 24 6.25 -4.61 14.81
CA ASN A 24 5.86 -4.59 16.20
C ASN A 24 6.87 -5.39 17.06
N ALA A 25 6.77 -5.32 18.38
CA ALA A 25 7.61 -6.12 19.27
C ALA A 25 7.44 -7.63 19.07
N SER A 26 6.30 -8.06 18.56
CA SER A 26 5.97 -9.45 18.17
C SER A 26 6.42 -9.85 16.76
N TYR A 27 7.25 -9.02 16.08
CA TYR A 27 7.73 -9.21 14.70
C TYR A 27 6.67 -9.13 13.61
N GLU A 28 5.45 -8.76 13.94
CA GLU A 28 4.39 -8.52 12.95
C GLU A 28 4.63 -7.18 12.23
N PRO A 29 4.33 -7.06 10.94
CA PRO A 29 4.35 -5.78 10.25
C PRO A 29 3.46 -4.77 10.97
N HIS A 30 4.03 -3.60 11.32
CA HIS A 30 3.32 -2.55 12.05
C HIS A 30 3.05 -1.34 11.16
N ASP A 31 4.08 -0.85 10.47
CA ASP A 31 3.98 0.34 9.62
C ASP A 31 5.15 0.42 8.62
N VAL A 32 5.10 1.42 7.76
CA VAL A 32 6.22 1.84 6.93
C VAL A 32 6.46 3.32 7.18
N VAL A 33 7.62 3.65 7.71
CA VAL A 33 7.95 5.01 8.14
C VAL A 33 9.01 5.64 7.26
N SER A 34 9.05 6.97 7.20
CA SER A 34 10.15 7.67 6.53
C SER A 34 11.46 7.46 7.26
N PHE A 35 12.58 7.45 6.53
CA PHE A 35 13.91 7.29 7.12
C PHE A 35 14.20 8.29 8.27
N PRO A 36 13.90 9.60 8.15
CA PRO A 36 14.09 10.52 9.27
C PRO A 36 13.23 10.19 10.50
N HIS A 37 12.06 9.58 10.31
CA HIS A 37 11.24 9.11 11.43
C HIS A 37 11.87 7.88 12.08
N ALA A 38 12.33 6.91 11.30
CA ALA A 38 13.02 5.72 11.78
C ALA A 38 14.24 6.08 12.64
N VAL A 39 15.05 7.02 12.17
CA VAL A 39 16.22 7.53 12.92
C VAL A 39 15.81 8.11 14.26
N ARG A 40 14.77 8.97 14.29
CA ARG A 40 14.27 9.52 15.56
C ARG A 40 13.80 8.43 16.54
N MET A 41 13.21 7.34 16.02
CA MET A 41 12.77 6.22 16.86
C MET A 41 13.95 5.48 17.49
N LEU A 42 15.04 5.29 16.73
CA LEU A 42 16.28 4.68 17.24
C LEU A 42 16.90 5.53 18.36
N PHE A 43 17.10 6.83 18.12
CA PHE A 43 17.70 7.73 19.12
C PHE A 43 16.83 7.92 20.37
N ARG A 44 15.52 7.72 20.26
CA ARG A 44 14.59 7.70 21.41
C ARG A 44 14.52 6.34 22.11
N GLY A 45 15.18 5.32 21.62
CA GLY A 45 15.14 3.96 22.17
C GLY A 45 13.77 3.29 22.12
N VAL A 46 12.84 3.75 21.24
CA VAL A 46 11.50 3.15 21.08
C VAL A 46 11.47 2.03 20.05
N ALA A 47 12.53 1.93 19.23
CA ALA A 47 12.75 0.86 18.27
C ALA A 47 14.22 0.46 18.23
N VAL A 48 14.48 -0.75 17.77
CA VAL A 48 15.83 -1.30 17.51
C VAL A 48 15.94 -1.70 16.05
N VAL A 49 17.17 -1.73 15.52
CA VAL A 49 17.43 -2.21 14.16
C VAL A 49 17.22 -3.73 14.14
N HIS A 50 16.35 -4.19 13.23
CA HIS A 50 16.11 -5.61 12.97
C HIS A 50 16.89 -6.08 11.74
N GLU A 51 16.84 -5.29 10.65
CA GLU A 51 17.67 -5.50 9.46
C GLU A 51 18.36 -4.19 9.09
N ALA A 52 19.61 -4.28 8.71
CA ALA A 52 20.47 -3.15 8.38
C ALA A 52 21.06 -3.26 6.97
N ASP A 53 21.55 -2.15 6.48
CA ASP A 53 22.56 -2.11 5.44
C ASP A 53 23.92 -2.22 6.12
N GLU A 54 24.66 -3.29 5.84
CA GLU A 54 25.91 -3.63 6.53
C GLU A 54 27.04 -2.63 6.25
N ASP A 55 26.99 -1.95 5.10
CA ASP A 55 28.02 -1.00 4.66
C ASP A 55 27.78 0.43 5.15
N ARG A 56 26.69 0.68 5.89
CA ARG A 56 26.28 2.04 6.27
C ARG A 56 25.89 2.13 7.73
N THR A 57 26.17 3.32 8.31
CA THR A 57 25.78 3.63 9.69
C THR A 57 25.17 5.02 9.80
N ILE A 58 24.41 5.26 10.86
CA ILE A 58 23.92 6.58 11.24
C ILE A 58 24.15 6.81 12.74
N GLY A 59 25.15 7.65 13.05
CA GLY A 59 25.64 7.77 14.41
C GLY A 59 26.10 6.41 14.95
N PRO A 60 25.67 6.00 16.16
CA PRO A 60 26.03 4.72 16.75
C PRO A 60 25.21 3.53 16.20
N HIS A 61 24.29 3.76 15.29
CA HIS A 61 23.38 2.72 14.80
C HIS A 61 23.75 2.24 13.40
N PRO A 62 23.56 0.93 13.09
CA PRO A 62 23.55 0.45 11.72
C PRO A 62 22.46 1.14 10.90
N TRP A 63 22.65 1.26 9.60
CA TRP A 63 21.68 1.90 8.70
C TRP A 63 20.40 1.06 8.59
N PRO A 64 19.24 1.55 9.05
CA PRO A 64 18.05 0.72 9.18
C PRO A 64 17.36 0.49 7.84
N LYS A 65 17.10 -0.78 7.51
CA LYS A 65 16.14 -1.24 6.49
C LYS A 65 14.83 -1.65 7.13
N VAL A 66 14.93 -2.34 8.28
CA VAL A 66 13.79 -2.77 9.08
C VAL A 66 14.05 -2.43 10.55
N LEU A 67 13.09 -1.81 11.20
CA LEU A 67 13.08 -1.56 12.63
C LEU A 67 12.06 -2.46 13.32
N ARG A 68 12.29 -2.76 14.59
CA ARG A 68 11.35 -3.42 15.49
C ARG A 68 11.09 -2.56 16.72
N LEU A 69 9.84 -2.37 17.08
CA LEU A 69 9.43 -1.70 18.31
C LEU A 69 9.94 -2.46 19.54
N VAL A 70 10.40 -1.73 20.56
CA VAL A 70 10.82 -2.30 21.84
C VAL A 70 9.62 -2.78 22.66
N ARG A 71 8.49 -2.09 22.54
CA ARG A 71 7.24 -2.44 23.22
C ARG A 71 6.15 -2.76 22.22
N TYR A 72 5.29 -3.71 22.56
CA TYR A 72 4.11 -4.04 21.75
C TYR A 72 3.14 -2.87 21.70
N VAL A 73 2.71 -2.51 20.50
CA VAL A 73 1.73 -1.47 20.27
C VAL A 73 0.53 -2.06 19.55
N VAL A 74 -0.64 -1.93 20.15
CA VAL A 74 -1.91 -2.34 19.52
C VAL A 74 -2.24 -1.32 18.41
N ALA A 75 -2.00 -1.71 17.18
CA ALA A 75 -2.30 -0.87 16.02
C ALA A 75 -3.75 -1.09 15.55
N SER A 76 -4.72 -0.76 16.39
CA SER A 76 -6.16 -0.94 16.08
C SER A 76 -6.58 -0.29 14.75
N TRP A 77 -5.89 0.78 14.33
CA TRP A 77 -6.13 1.45 13.05
C TRP A 77 -5.78 0.59 11.82
N MET A 78 -4.89 -0.41 11.97
CA MET A 78 -4.53 -1.34 10.89
C MET A 78 -5.68 -2.28 10.53
N TYR A 79 -6.54 -2.57 11.48
CA TYR A 79 -7.72 -3.44 11.32
C TYR A 79 -8.97 -2.67 10.84
N ARG A 80 -8.87 -1.35 10.71
CA ARG A 80 -9.95 -0.55 10.11
C ARG A 80 -10.03 -0.80 8.61
N PRO A 81 -11.21 -0.62 8.00
CA PRO A 81 -11.37 -0.70 6.56
C PRO A 81 -10.33 0.16 5.82
N ALA A 82 -9.73 -0.37 4.79
CA ALA A 82 -8.82 0.37 3.93
C ALA A 82 -9.57 1.46 3.15
N ALA A 83 -8.87 2.56 2.86
CA ALA A 83 -9.41 3.56 1.94
C ALA A 83 -9.59 2.93 0.55
N TYR A 84 -10.75 3.17 -0.06
CA TYR A 84 -11.04 2.70 -1.41
C TYR A 84 -10.17 3.41 -2.44
N GLY A 85 -9.70 2.68 -3.44
CA GLY A 85 -8.96 3.24 -4.56
C GLY A 85 -8.61 2.16 -5.59
N ARG A 86 -8.35 2.58 -6.83
CA ARG A 86 -8.04 1.65 -7.94
C ARG A 86 -6.86 0.74 -7.60
N GLU A 87 -5.75 1.32 -7.14
CA GLU A 87 -4.56 0.55 -6.78
C GLU A 87 -4.79 -0.36 -5.58
N ALA A 88 -5.63 0.06 -4.64
CA ALA A 88 -5.99 -0.75 -3.48
C ALA A 88 -6.84 -1.98 -3.88
N VAL A 89 -7.75 -1.84 -4.85
CA VAL A 89 -8.50 -2.98 -5.43
C VAL A 89 -7.54 -3.94 -6.12
N LEU A 90 -6.60 -3.45 -6.94
CA LEU A 90 -5.61 -4.29 -7.59
C LEU A 90 -4.73 -5.04 -6.58
N ARG A 91 -4.35 -4.40 -5.48
CA ARG A 91 -3.59 -5.05 -4.38
C ARG A 91 -4.43 -6.08 -3.65
N ARG A 92 -5.69 -5.77 -3.27
CA ARG A 92 -6.60 -6.71 -2.64
C ARG A 92 -6.70 -8.00 -3.45
N ASP A 93 -6.84 -7.89 -4.76
CA ASP A 93 -7.00 -9.02 -5.67
C ASP A 93 -5.65 -9.56 -6.19
N GLN A 94 -4.51 -9.12 -5.58
CA GLN A 94 -3.15 -9.56 -5.91
C GLN A 94 -2.82 -9.41 -7.40
N ARG A 95 -3.37 -8.39 -8.07
CA ARG A 95 -3.28 -8.19 -9.52
C ARG A 95 -3.69 -9.42 -10.32
N ARG A 96 -4.63 -10.22 -9.80
CA ARG A 96 -5.21 -11.37 -10.48
C ARG A 96 -6.64 -11.06 -10.92
N CYS A 97 -6.91 -11.40 -12.17
CA CYS A 97 -8.24 -11.23 -12.75
C CYS A 97 -9.27 -12.08 -12.00
N ALA A 98 -10.31 -11.45 -11.48
CA ALA A 98 -11.37 -12.12 -10.75
C ALA A 98 -12.14 -13.16 -11.57
N TYR A 99 -12.05 -13.09 -12.90
CA TYR A 99 -12.73 -14.02 -13.82
C TYR A 99 -11.85 -15.18 -14.26
N CYS A 100 -10.63 -14.93 -14.74
CA CYS A 100 -9.78 -15.97 -15.33
C CYS A 100 -8.50 -16.26 -14.53
N GLY A 101 -8.16 -15.44 -13.53
CA GLY A 101 -6.94 -15.60 -12.72
C GLY A 101 -5.65 -15.09 -13.37
N ALA A 102 -5.69 -14.63 -14.64
CA ALA A 102 -4.55 -14.02 -15.30
C ALA A 102 -4.16 -12.69 -14.65
N HIS A 103 -3.00 -12.13 -15.02
CA HIS A 103 -2.61 -10.80 -14.57
C HIS A 103 -3.67 -9.74 -14.90
N ALA A 104 -3.94 -8.86 -13.93
CA ALA A 104 -4.93 -7.80 -14.04
C ALA A 104 -4.29 -6.43 -13.76
N ASP A 105 -4.49 -5.51 -14.68
CA ASP A 105 -4.05 -4.12 -14.65
C ASP A 105 -5.23 -3.14 -14.70
N THR A 106 -6.44 -3.63 -14.88
CA THR A 106 -7.69 -2.86 -14.88
C THR A 106 -8.57 -3.26 -13.71
N ILE A 107 -9.56 -2.41 -13.40
CA ILE A 107 -10.67 -2.76 -12.50
C ILE A 107 -11.98 -2.78 -13.29
N ASP A 108 -12.85 -3.69 -12.90
CA ASP A 108 -14.18 -3.84 -13.47
C ASP A 108 -15.25 -3.61 -12.41
N HIS A 109 -16.38 -3.05 -12.82
CA HIS A 109 -17.56 -2.86 -11.96
C HIS A 109 -18.52 -4.02 -12.17
N LEU A 110 -18.87 -4.75 -11.12
CA LEU A 110 -19.81 -5.88 -11.18
C LEU A 110 -21.17 -5.40 -11.70
N VAL A 111 -21.72 -4.35 -11.10
CA VAL A 111 -22.80 -3.56 -11.69
C VAL A 111 -22.17 -2.43 -12.48
N PRO A 112 -22.35 -2.35 -13.81
CA PRO A 112 -21.75 -1.32 -14.64
C PRO A 112 -22.12 0.10 -14.20
N ARG A 113 -21.19 1.05 -14.36
CA ARG A 113 -21.42 2.46 -14.01
C ARG A 113 -22.63 3.07 -14.73
N SER A 114 -22.83 2.75 -16.00
CA SER A 114 -23.97 3.19 -16.78
C SER A 114 -25.33 2.63 -16.28
N ARG A 115 -25.27 1.66 -15.38
CA ARG A 115 -26.43 1.02 -14.74
C ARG A 115 -26.50 1.32 -13.23
N GLY A 116 -25.87 2.42 -12.78
CA GLY A 116 -25.85 2.86 -11.38
C GLY A 116 -24.79 2.21 -10.48
N GLY A 117 -23.86 1.46 -11.06
CA GLY A 117 -22.77 0.86 -10.28
C GLY A 117 -21.83 1.90 -9.67
N THR A 118 -21.52 1.76 -8.39
CA THR A 118 -20.72 2.71 -7.60
C THR A 118 -19.27 2.26 -7.45
N TRP A 119 -18.39 3.20 -7.13
CA TRP A 119 -17.00 2.98 -6.79
C TRP A 119 -16.88 2.49 -5.34
N THR A 120 -17.11 1.21 -5.11
CA THR A 120 -17.04 0.60 -3.80
C THR A 120 -16.26 -0.70 -3.82
N TRP A 121 -15.77 -1.12 -2.67
CA TRP A 121 -15.08 -2.39 -2.48
C TRP A 121 -15.89 -3.60 -2.97
N LEU A 122 -17.21 -3.59 -2.73
CA LEU A 122 -18.09 -4.71 -3.04
C LEU A 122 -18.57 -4.70 -4.50
N ASN A 123 -18.42 -3.58 -5.21
CA ASN A 123 -18.82 -3.47 -6.61
C ASN A 123 -17.64 -3.51 -7.59
N THR A 124 -16.41 -3.59 -7.12
CA THR A 124 -15.23 -3.54 -8.00
C THR A 124 -14.29 -4.71 -7.77
N VAL A 125 -13.73 -5.23 -8.85
CA VAL A 125 -12.74 -6.33 -8.85
C VAL A 125 -11.61 -6.05 -9.84
N ALA A 126 -10.44 -6.64 -9.60
CA ALA A 126 -9.37 -6.64 -10.59
C ALA A 126 -9.76 -7.48 -11.80
N ALA A 127 -9.53 -6.97 -12.99
CA ALA A 127 -9.82 -7.68 -14.23
C ALA A 127 -8.71 -7.44 -15.28
N CYS A 128 -8.39 -8.45 -16.06
CA CYS A 128 -7.58 -8.24 -17.25
C CYS A 128 -8.43 -7.58 -18.35
N GLY A 129 -7.78 -6.83 -19.26
CA GLY A 129 -8.46 -6.10 -20.32
C GLY A 129 -9.40 -7.00 -21.14
N ARG A 130 -8.99 -8.25 -21.45
CA ARG A 130 -9.81 -9.21 -22.22
C ARG A 130 -11.13 -9.56 -21.50
N CYS A 131 -11.08 -9.88 -20.20
CA CYS A 131 -12.29 -10.23 -19.44
C CYS A 131 -13.17 -8.99 -19.22
N ASN A 132 -12.57 -7.83 -18.94
CA ASN A 132 -13.29 -6.58 -18.76
C ASN A 132 -14.05 -6.19 -20.05
N SER A 133 -13.39 -6.23 -21.21
CA SER A 133 -14.02 -5.98 -22.51
C SER A 133 -15.11 -7.00 -22.85
N ARG A 134 -14.85 -8.31 -22.56
CA ARG A 134 -15.86 -9.36 -22.78
C ARG A 134 -17.12 -9.15 -21.95
N LYS A 135 -16.99 -8.72 -20.68
CA LYS A 135 -18.14 -8.43 -19.83
C LYS A 135 -18.89 -7.20 -20.33
N GLY A 136 -18.15 -6.14 -20.70
CA GLY A 136 -18.73 -4.90 -21.20
C GLY A 136 -19.75 -4.32 -20.22
N ASN A 137 -20.86 -3.79 -20.75
CA ASN A 137 -21.91 -3.14 -19.98
C ASN A 137 -22.98 -4.12 -19.42
N ARG A 138 -22.54 -5.30 -19.00
CA ARG A 138 -23.37 -6.35 -18.41
C ARG A 138 -22.89 -6.70 -17.00
N THR A 139 -23.77 -7.24 -16.18
CA THR A 139 -23.33 -7.91 -14.94
C THR A 139 -22.56 -9.20 -15.26
N PRO A 140 -21.76 -9.76 -14.36
CA PRO A 140 -21.09 -11.06 -14.57
C PRO A 140 -22.09 -12.16 -14.95
N ARG A 141 -23.26 -12.20 -14.29
CA ARG A 141 -24.32 -13.17 -14.57
C ARG A 141 -24.84 -13.06 -16.01
N GLU A 142 -25.16 -11.84 -16.46
CA GLU A 142 -25.63 -11.57 -17.82
C GLU A 142 -24.57 -11.87 -18.89
N ALA A 143 -23.28 -11.73 -18.53
CA ALA A 143 -22.16 -12.05 -19.41
C ALA A 143 -21.80 -13.54 -19.43
N GLY A 144 -22.46 -14.38 -18.62
CA GLY A 144 -22.11 -15.77 -18.42
C GLY A 144 -20.72 -15.98 -17.80
N MET A 145 -20.30 -15.02 -16.97
CA MET A 145 -18.98 -15.03 -16.33
C MET A 145 -19.12 -15.27 -14.83
N ARG A 146 -18.30 -16.17 -14.30
CA ARG A 146 -18.23 -16.45 -12.85
C ARG A 146 -17.05 -15.73 -12.23
N LEU A 147 -17.26 -15.21 -11.02
CA LEU A 147 -16.17 -14.74 -10.17
C LEU A 147 -15.46 -15.93 -9.52
N ARG A 148 -14.15 -15.85 -9.40
CA ARG A 148 -13.32 -16.83 -8.68
C ARG A 148 -13.36 -16.60 -7.17
N PHE A 149 -13.74 -15.41 -6.74
CA PHE A 149 -13.91 -15.01 -5.35
C PHE A 149 -14.95 -13.89 -5.28
N GLU A 150 -15.60 -13.75 -4.13
CA GLU A 150 -16.47 -12.62 -3.85
C GLU A 150 -15.64 -11.41 -3.39
N PRO A 151 -15.96 -10.19 -3.86
CA PRO A 151 -15.27 -9.00 -3.39
C PRO A 151 -15.61 -8.72 -1.92
N TRP A 152 -14.62 -8.22 -1.17
CA TRP A 152 -14.78 -7.86 0.23
C TRP A 152 -14.18 -6.49 0.53
N VAL A 153 -14.46 -5.96 1.73
CA VAL A 153 -13.83 -4.74 2.24
C VAL A 153 -12.58 -5.13 3.00
N PRO A 154 -11.38 -4.87 2.47
CA PRO A 154 -10.15 -5.25 3.15
C PRO A 154 -9.83 -4.27 4.28
N THR A 155 -9.09 -4.76 5.28
CA THR A 155 -8.45 -3.93 6.28
C THR A 155 -7.20 -3.25 5.73
N ARG A 156 -6.71 -2.21 6.40
CA ARG A 156 -5.48 -1.51 5.99
C ARG A 156 -4.27 -2.44 5.98
N ILE A 157 -4.15 -3.32 6.96
CA ILE A 157 -3.03 -4.27 7.04
C ILE A 157 -3.03 -5.23 5.84
N GLU A 158 -4.19 -5.74 5.41
CA GLU A 158 -4.28 -6.64 4.27
C GLU A 158 -3.80 -5.95 2.98
N VAL A 159 -4.24 -4.73 2.72
CA VAL A 159 -3.82 -3.99 1.51
C VAL A 159 -2.33 -3.64 1.56
N THR A 160 -1.76 -3.38 2.74
CA THR A 160 -0.33 -3.05 2.91
C THR A 160 0.54 -4.31 2.79
N ALA A 161 0.19 -5.40 3.46
CA ALA A 161 0.95 -6.65 3.45
C ALA A 161 1.06 -7.28 2.06
N TRP A 162 0.02 -7.15 1.23
CA TRP A 162 0.06 -7.69 -0.13
C TRP A 162 0.86 -6.84 -1.13
N GLY A 163 1.09 -5.56 -0.83
CA GLY A 163 1.98 -4.70 -1.62
C GLY A 163 3.47 -5.02 -1.47
N GLN A 164 3.84 -5.77 -0.45
CA GLN A 164 5.24 -6.10 -0.11
C GLN A 164 5.71 -7.49 -0.60
N ARG A 165 4.81 -8.32 -1.09
CA ARG A 165 5.17 -9.62 -1.69
C ARG A 165 5.53 -9.42 -3.17
N ARG A 166 6.76 -9.02 -3.42
CA ARG A 166 7.43 -9.11 -4.71
C ARG A 166 8.64 -10.02 -4.59
#